data_1584ff14a9cd2b3194dc056ac5911f8e
#
_entry.id   1584ff14a9cd2b3194dc056ac5911f8e
#
_cell.length_a   1.000
_cell.length_b   1.000
_cell.length_c   1.000
_cell.angle_alpha   90.00
_cell.angle_beta   90.00
_cell.angle_gamma   90.00
#
_symmetry.space_group_name_H-M   'P 1'
#
loop_
_entity.id
_entity.type
_entity.pdbx_description
1 polymer ?
#
loop_
_entity_poly.entity_id
_entity_poly.type
_entity_poly.pdbx_seq_one_letter_code
_entity_poly.pdbx_strand_id
1 'polypeptide(L)'
;MKKTFLLSTLLAASISVGAVTATDMETKIDDLIGKMTLEEKIGQLNQLSGFGYKEPMVSQVKGGVVGSILNEVDPETVNRLQKEAVENSRLGIPLVFARDVIHGFKTIFPIPLGQAATWNPVLVEEGSRIAADEASSVGIRWTFSPMVDIARAARWGRIAEGYGEDPVLTAAMGVAAVKGYQGDDLSRPNTMAACVKHFAAYGASESG
;
A
#
# COMPACT_ATOMS: atom_id res chain seq x y z
N MET A 1 -40.37 -30.32 47.88
CA MET A 1 -39.19 -30.38 47.04
C MET A 1 -38.96 -28.96 46.45
N LYS A 2 -38.02 -28.20 47.00
CA LYS A 2 -37.65 -26.85 46.51
C LYS A 2 -36.48 -27.00 45.56
N LYS A 3 -36.67 -26.63 44.28
CA LYS A 3 -35.58 -26.56 43.26
C LYS A 3 -34.95 -25.17 43.34
N THR A 4 -33.70 -25.14 43.79
CA THR A 4 -32.87 -23.94 43.80
C THR A 4 -32.23 -23.80 42.42
N PHE A 5 -32.55 -22.71 41.68
CA PHE A 5 -31.87 -22.33 40.43
C PHE A 5 -30.60 -21.53 40.80
N LEU A 6 -29.43 -22.10 40.48
CA LEU A 6 -28.20 -21.34 40.52
C LEU A 6 -28.08 -20.53 39.20
N LEU A 7 -28.12 -19.21 39.35
CA LEU A 7 -27.86 -18.27 38.26
C LEU A 7 -26.34 -18.01 38.18
N SER A 8 -25.64 -18.61 37.20
CA SER A 8 -24.24 -18.35 36.96
C SER A 8 -24.12 -17.09 36.13
N THR A 9 -23.67 -16.01 36.76
CA THR A 9 -23.31 -14.76 36.11
C THR A 9 -21.97 -14.93 35.38
N LEU A 10 -21.99 -15.03 34.05
CA LEU A 10 -20.80 -14.88 33.22
C LEU A 10 -20.38 -13.40 33.21
N LEU A 11 -19.25 -13.11 33.84
CA LEU A 11 -18.59 -11.82 33.77
C LEU A 11 -17.83 -11.76 32.43
N ALA A 12 -18.40 -11.13 31.42
CA ALA A 12 -17.72 -10.84 30.19
C ALA A 12 -16.70 -9.70 30.42
N ALA A 13 -15.41 -10.05 30.52
CA ALA A 13 -14.35 -9.05 30.51
C ALA A 13 -14.23 -8.49 29.09
N SER A 14 -14.75 -7.31 28.86
CA SER A 14 -14.51 -6.54 27.65
C SER A 14 -13.07 -6.02 27.67
N ILE A 15 -12.21 -6.63 26.87
CA ILE A 15 -10.88 -6.08 26.58
C ILE A 15 -11.11 -4.89 25.67
N SER A 16 -11.11 -3.68 26.23
CA SER A 16 -11.06 -2.46 25.44
C SER A 16 -9.64 -2.33 24.85
N VAL A 17 -9.49 -2.69 23.58
CA VAL A 17 -8.29 -2.29 22.82
C VAL A 17 -8.41 -0.76 22.66
N GLY A 18 -7.65 -0.04 23.48
CA GLY A 18 -7.58 1.43 23.37
C GLY A 18 -7.11 1.83 21.99
N ALA A 19 -7.82 2.75 21.33
CA ALA A 19 -7.36 3.33 20.08
C ALA A 19 -5.99 3.99 20.32
N VAL A 20 -4.98 3.58 19.54
CA VAL A 20 -3.65 4.22 19.57
C VAL A 20 -3.81 5.64 19.08
N THR A 21 -3.43 6.63 19.90
CA THR A 21 -3.51 8.04 19.49
C THR A 21 -2.37 8.40 18.53
N ALA A 22 -2.52 9.46 17.75
CA ALA A 22 -1.45 9.96 16.87
C ALA A 22 -0.17 10.26 17.68
N THR A 23 -0.31 10.83 18.86
CA THR A 23 0.83 11.13 19.77
C THR A 23 1.54 9.85 20.22
N ASP A 24 0.80 8.78 20.54
CA ASP A 24 1.40 7.48 20.90
C ASP A 24 2.14 6.85 19.71
N MET A 25 1.64 7.03 18.50
CA MET A 25 2.28 6.55 17.28
C MET A 25 3.59 7.27 17.00
N GLU A 26 3.61 8.61 17.05
CA GLU A 26 4.81 9.41 16.86
C GLU A 26 5.88 9.05 17.89
N THR A 27 5.52 8.91 19.17
CA THR A 27 6.45 8.49 20.20
C THR A 27 7.07 7.13 19.91
N LYS A 28 6.29 6.15 19.45
CA LYS A 28 6.81 4.83 19.06
C LYS A 28 7.76 4.90 17.86
N ILE A 29 7.45 5.76 16.89
CA ILE A 29 8.31 5.99 15.72
C ILE A 29 9.64 6.60 16.14
N ASP A 30 9.62 7.64 16.96
CA ASP A 30 10.82 8.30 17.46
C ASP A 30 11.70 7.36 18.28
N ASP A 31 11.10 6.56 19.16
CA ASP A 31 11.79 5.54 19.93
C ASP A 31 12.45 4.48 19.04
N LEU A 32 11.77 4.07 17.96
CA LEU A 32 12.29 3.10 17.00
C LEU A 32 13.46 3.71 16.22
N ILE A 33 13.30 4.93 15.70
CA ILE A 33 14.35 5.67 14.98
C ILE A 33 15.57 5.87 15.88
N GLY A 34 15.36 6.15 17.17
CA GLY A 34 16.44 6.29 18.16
C GLY A 34 17.26 5.01 18.38
N LYS A 35 16.67 3.83 18.15
CA LYS A 35 17.33 2.52 18.26
C LYS A 35 18.06 2.08 16.98
N MET A 36 17.76 2.70 15.84
CA MET A 36 18.31 2.33 14.53
C MET A 36 19.75 2.82 14.36
N THR A 37 20.59 1.97 13.76
CA THR A 37 21.88 2.40 13.22
C THR A 37 21.68 3.26 11.97
N LEU A 38 22.74 3.92 11.50
CA LEU A 38 22.67 4.71 10.27
C LEU A 38 22.33 3.80 9.05
N GLU A 39 22.92 2.62 9.00
CA GLU A 39 22.70 1.63 7.94
C GLU A 39 21.23 1.18 7.92
N GLU A 40 20.65 0.93 9.09
CA GLU A 40 19.22 0.56 9.20
C GLU A 40 18.29 1.71 8.79
N LYS A 41 18.63 2.96 9.14
CA LYS A 41 17.88 4.14 8.70
C LYS A 41 17.90 4.28 7.18
N ILE A 42 19.08 4.13 6.56
CA ILE A 42 19.23 4.12 5.10
C ILE A 42 18.48 2.94 4.49
N GLY A 43 18.55 1.78 5.14
CA GLY A 43 17.85 0.57 4.73
C GLY A 43 16.34 0.74 4.61
N GLN A 44 15.71 1.52 5.49
CA GLN A 44 14.27 1.79 5.38
C GLN A 44 13.89 2.55 4.10
N LEU A 45 14.83 3.27 3.50
CA LEU A 45 14.65 3.96 2.22
C LEU A 45 14.97 3.07 1.01
N ASN A 46 15.55 1.89 1.25
CA ASN A 46 15.96 0.96 0.20
C ASN A 46 14.79 0.08 -0.23
N GLN A 47 14.50 0.07 -1.54
CA GLN A 47 13.51 -0.80 -2.16
C GLN A 47 14.20 -1.77 -3.12
N LEU A 48 14.00 -3.07 -2.92
CA LEU A 48 14.48 -4.11 -3.81
C LEU A 48 13.39 -4.59 -4.76
N SER A 49 13.78 -5.04 -5.95
CA SER A 49 12.88 -5.81 -6.83
C SER A 49 12.73 -7.23 -6.31
N GLY A 50 11.48 -7.69 -6.16
CA GLY A 50 11.14 -9.04 -5.78
C GLY A 50 11.24 -10.00 -6.97
N PHE A 51 12.00 -11.08 -6.79
CA PHE A 51 12.13 -12.18 -7.74
C PHE A 51 12.25 -13.51 -7.00
N GLY A 52 11.42 -13.70 -6.00
CA GLY A 52 11.40 -14.90 -5.18
C GLY A 52 12.29 -14.82 -3.93
N TYR A 53 12.21 -15.88 -3.13
CA TYR A 53 12.98 -16.02 -1.89
C TYR A 53 14.39 -16.52 -2.20
N LYS A 54 15.32 -15.59 -2.40
CA LYS A 54 16.70 -15.88 -2.82
C LYS A 54 17.72 -15.06 -2.04
N GLU A 55 18.91 -15.65 -1.85
CA GLU A 55 20.09 -14.88 -1.48
C GLU A 55 20.57 -14.04 -2.69
N PRO A 56 21.07 -12.78 -2.52
CA PRO A 56 21.37 -12.13 -1.22
C PRO A 56 20.20 -11.36 -0.59
N MET A 57 18.98 -11.37 -1.16
CA MET A 57 17.82 -10.61 -0.64
C MET A 57 17.51 -11.00 0.81
N VAL A 58 17.46 -12.29 1.11
CA VAL A 58 17.17 -12.79 2.47
C VAL A 58 18.19 -12.26 3.48
N SER A 59 19.48 -12.24 3.10
CA SER A 59 20.55 -11.70 3.95
C SER A 59 20.37 -10.21 4.21
N GLN A 60 19.98 -9.42 3.22
CA GLN A 60 19.73 -7.98 3.35
C GLN A 60 18.51 -7.71 4.23
N VAL A 61 17.44 -8.49 4.08
CA VAL A 61 16.24 -8.39 4.93
C VAL A 61 16.59 -8.67 6.40
N LYS A 62 17.33 -9.75 6.68
CA LYS A 62 17.82 -10.07 8.04
C LYS A 62 18.74 -8.98 8.60
N GLY A 63 19.54 -8.37 7.74
CA GLY A 63 20.40 -7.24 8.12
C GLY A 63 19.67 -5.94 8.43
N GLY A 64 18.37 -5.87 8.17
CA GLY A 64 17.57 -4.67 8.39
C GLY A 64 17.88 -3.52 7.42
N VAL A 65 18.47 -3.83 6.26
CA VAL A 65 18.91 -2.84 5.26
C VAL A 65 17.97 -2.76 4.05
N VAL A 66 16.73 -3.21 4.21
CA VAL A 66 15.65 -3.15 3.21
C VAL A 66 14.34 -2.75 3.91
N GLY A 67 13.67 -1.72 3.41
CA GLY A 67 12.38 -1.26 3.93
C GLY A 67 11.19 -1.76 3.10
N SER A 68 11.41 -1.96 1.80
CA SER A 68 10.31 -2.37 0.91
C SER A 68 10.79 -3.29 -0.23
N ILE A 69 9.85 -4.06 -0.77
CA ILE A 69 10.08 -4.96 -1.90
C ILE A 69 9.02 -4.68 -2.97
N LEU A 70 9.49 -4.39 -4.19
CA LEU A 70 8.66 -4.15 -5.36
C LEU A 70 8.42 -5.44 -6.14
N ASN A 71 7.19 -5.66 -6.61
CA ASN A 71 6.81 -6.73 -7.55
C ASN A 71 6.89 -8.18 -7.02
N GLU A 72 7.05 -8.41 -5.73
CA GLU A 72 6.84 -9.76 -5.20
C GLU A 72 5.34 -10.01 -4.97
N VAL A 73 4.80 -11.04 -5.62
CA VAL A 73 3.36 -11.32 -5.64
C VAL A 73 3.01 -12.76 -5.27
N ASP A 74 4.03 -13.58 -4.98
CA ASP A 74 3.79 -14.93 -4.47
C ASP A 74 3.57 -14.89 -2.95
N PRO A 75 2.37 -15.26 -2.45
CA PRO A 75 2.05 -15.15 -1.03
C PRO A 75 2.98 -15.96 -0.12
N GLU A 76 3.49 -17.10 -0.58
CA GLU A 76 4.43 -17.91 0.20
C GLU A 76 5.76 -17.16 0.37
N THR A 77 6.29 -16.62 -0.71
CA THR A 77 7.51 -15.81 -0.70
C THR A 77 7.36 -14.55 0.14
N VAL A 78 6.24 -13.84 -0.01
CA VAL A 78 5.91 -12.64 0.81
C VAL A 78 5.92 -12.99 2.29
N ASN A 79 5.22 -14.06 2.70
CA ASN A 79 5.17 -14.48 4.09
C ASN A 79 6.53 -14.92 4.64
N ARG A 80 7.35 -15.61 3.83
CA ARG A 80 8.70 -16.02 4.24
C ARG A 80 9.62 -14.83 4.43
N LEU A 81 9.65 -13.86 3.51
CA LEU A 81 10.45 -12.63 3.63
C LEU A 81 9.97 -11.78 4.80
N GLN A 82 8.67 -11.67 5.02
CA GLN A 82 8.12 -10.95 6.18
C GLN A 82 8.53 -11.60 7.50
N LYS A 83 8.52 -12.93 7.55
CA LYS A 83 9.01 -13.67 8.72
C LYS A 83 10.49 -13.40 8.99
N GLU A 84 11.34 -13.38 7.96
CA GLU A 84 12.75 -13.02 8.11
C GLU A 84 12.94 -11.59 8.65
N ALA A 85 12.13 -10.64 8.17
CA ALA A 85 12.19 -9.26 8.67
C ALA A 85 11.77 -9.16 10.13
N VAL A 86 10.67 -9.80 10.52
CA VAL A 86 10.08 -9.65 11.86
C VAL A 86 10.79 -10.49 12.91
N GLU A 87 11.16 -11.74 12.60
CA GLU A 87 11.69 -12.69 13.59
C GLU A 87 13.22 -12.77 13.59
N ASN A 88 13.87 -12.45 12.46
CA ASN A 88 15.30 -12.69 12.26
C ASN A 88 16.13 -11.42 12.02
N SER A 89 15.50 -10.23 11.99
CA SER A 89 16.22 -8.96 12.02
C SER A 89 16.31 -8.38 13.44
N ARG A 90 17.26 -7.48 13.66
CA ARG A 90 17.54 -6.93 15.01
C ARG A 90 16.38 -6.11 15.60
N LEU A 91 15.66 -5.38 14.76
CA LEU A 91 14.57 -4.49 15.20
C LEU A 91 13.18 -5.05 14.93
N GLY A 92 13.05 -6.12 14.15
CA GLY A 92 11.78 -6.75 13.85
C GLY A 92 10.84 -5.84 13.03
N ILE A 93 11.38 -4.94 12.22
CA ILE A 93 10.58 -4.01 11.41
C ILE A 93 10.03 -4.77 10.19
N PRO A 94 8.70 -4.82 10.00
CA PRO A 94 8.11 -5.50 8.85
C PRO A 94 8.41 -4.78 7.54
N LEU A 95 8.49 -5.56 6.45
CA LEU A 95 8.64 -5.03 5.09
C LEU A 95 7.32 -4.48 4.55
N VAL A 96 7.42 -3.48 3.66
CA VAL A 96 6.30 -3.04 2.83
C VAL A 96 6.45 -3.64 1.43
N PHE A 97 5.46 -4.43 1.01
CA PHE A 97 5.41 -4.96 -0.36
C PHE A 97 4.62 -4.02 -1.25
N ALA A 98 5.20 -3.69 -2.40
CA ALA A 98 4.69 -2.67 -3.31
C ALA A 98 4.56 -3.19 -4.75
N ARG A 99 3.65 -2.57 -5.52
CA ARG A 99 3.49 -2.83 -6.95
C ARG A 99 2.80 -1.66 -7.64
N ASP A 100 3.04 -1.50 -8.94
CA ASP A 100 2.21 -0.65 -9.79
C ASP A 100 0.88 -1.36 -10.10
N VAL A 101 -0.17 -1.03 -9.34
CA VAL A 101 -1.54 -1.53 -9.56
C VAL A 101 -2.35 -0.39 -10.17
N ILE A 102 -2.06 -0.05 -11.44
CA ILE A 102 -2.55 1.19 -12.08
C ILE A 102 -3.99 1.07 -12.55
N HIS A 103 -4.35 -0.06 -13.17
CA HIS A 103 -5.70 -0.30 -13.68
C HIS A 103 -6.17 -1.75 -13.47
N GLY A 104 -5.90 -2.27 -12.28
CA GLY A 104 -6.27 -3.62 -11.86
C GLY A 104 -5.07 -4.47 -11.47
N PHE A 105 -5.34 -5.63 -10.87
CA PHE A 105 -4.33 -6.60 -10.47
C PHE A 105 -4.58 -7.96 -11.13
N LYS A 106 -5.57 -8.72 -10.70
CA LYS A 106 -6.05 -9.93 -11.40
C LYS A 106 -7.15 -9.58 -12.40
N THR A 107 -8.11 -8.77 -11.97
CA THR A 107 -9.11 -8.16 -12.84
C THR A 107 -8.49 -6.92 -13.50
N ILE A 108 -8.44 -6.92 -14.83
CA ILE A 108 -7.87 -5.80 -15.60
C ILE A 108 -8.99 -4.89 -16.06
N PHE A 109 -8.91 -3.63 -15.63
CA PHE A 109 -9.79 -2.55 -16.05
C PHE A 109 -9.20 -1.79 -17.26
N PRO A 110 -9.98 -0.94 -17.94
CA PRO A 110 -9.42 -0.04 -18.93
C PRO A 110 -8.25 0.79 -18.39
N ILE A 111 -7.31 1.16 -19.25
CA ILE A 111 -6.21 2.07 -18.88
C ILE A 111 -6.78 3.39 -18.33
N PRO A 112 -6.05 4.15 -17.48
CA PRO A 112 -6.57 5.36 -16.87
C PRO A 112 -7.13 6.38 -17.86
N LEU A 113 -6.53 6.54 -19.02
CA LEU A 113 -7.06 7.39 -20.09
C LEU A 113 -8.45 6.92 -20.57
N GLY A 114 -8.66 5.60 -20.68
CA GLY A 114 -9.97 5.01 -20.99
C GLY A 114 -10.96 5.16 -19.85
N GLN A 115 -10.51 5.07 -18.60
CA GLN A 115 -11.34 5.34 -17.42
C GLN A 115 -11.78 6.81 -17.39
N ALA A 116 -10.87 7.74 -17.69
CA ALA A 116 -11.17 9.18 -17.77
C ALA A 116 -12.26 9.50 -18.80
N ALA A 117 -12.29 8.78 -19.93
CA ALA A 117 -13.31 8.95 -20.98
C ALA A 117 -14.74 8.62 -20.50
N THR A 118 -14.91 7.96 -19.36
CA THR A 118 -16.23 7.72 -18.75
C THR A 118 -16.81 8.96 -18.08
N TRP A 119 -15.98 9.93 -17.73
CA TRP A 119 -16.35 11.11 -16.91
C TRP A 119 -17.02 10.73 -15.58
N ASN A 120 -16.78 9.51 -15.09
CA ASN A 120 -17.43 8.97 -13.89
C ASN A 120 -16.40 8.52 -12.83
N PRO A 121 -16.05 9.39 -11.85
CA PRO A 121 -15.13 9.04 -10.77
C PRO A 121 -15.56 7.84 -9.92
N VAL A 122 -16.87 7.57 -9.82
CA VAL A 122 -17.38 6.43 -9.03
C VAL A 122 -16.88 5.10 -9.60
N LEU A 123 -16.83 4.97 -10.92
CA LEU A 123 -16.29 3.75 -11.55
C LEU A 123 -14.79 3.58 -11.29
N VAL A 124 -14.03 4.68 -11.20
CA VAL A 124 -12.61 4.66 -10.87
C VAL A 124 -12.39 4.23 -9.42
N GLU A 125 -13.18 4.77 -8.49
CA GLU A 125 -13.14 4.37 -7.08
C GLU A 125 -13.47 2.88 -6.91
N GLU A 126 -14.52 2.41 -7.55
CA GLU A 126 -14.95 1.00 -7.49
C GLU A 126 -13.90 0.05 -8.09
N GLY A 127 -13.36 0.37 -9.26
CA GLY A 127 -12.28 -0.40 -9.89
C GLY A 127 -11.00 -0.45 -9.03
N SER A 128 -10.61 0.68 -8.44
CA SER A 128 -9.46 0.78 -7.54
C SER A 128 -9.67 -0.01 -6.25
N ARG A 129 -10.89 -0.04 -5.71
CA ARG A 129 -11.25 -0.85 -4.54
C ARG A 129 -11.12 -2.35 -4.84
N ILE A 130 -11.61 -2.80 -5.99
CA ILE A 130 -11.47 -4.20 -6.42
C ILE A 130 -9.99 -4.55 -6.60
N ALA A 131 -9.22 -3.68 -7.23
CA ALA A 131 -7.79 -3.87 -7.40
C ALA A 131 -7.03 -3.94 -6.06
N ALA A 132 -7.43 -3.13 -5.07
CA ALA A 132 -6.88 -3.16 -3.73
C ALA A 132 -7.19 -4.48 -3.01
N ASP A 133 -8.42 -4.96 -3.09
CA ASP A 133 -8.86 -6.23 -2.50
C ASP A 133 -8.06 -7.41 -3.06
N GLU A 134 -7.90 -7.46 -4.38
CA GLU A 134 -7.12 -8.50 -5.06
C GLU A 134 -5.62 -8.43 -4.73
N ALA A 135 -5.01 -7.25 -4.79
CA ALA A 135 -3.57 -7.09 -4.56
C ALA A 135 -3.19 -7.29 -3.09
N SER A 136 -4.01 -6.80 -2.16
CA SER A 136 -3.77 -7.00 -0.72
C SER A 136 -3.88 -8.47 -0.32
N SER A 137 -4.69 -9.28 -1.04
CA SER A 137 -4.81 -10.72 -0.79
C SER A 137 -3.51 -11.50 -0.98
N VAL A 138 -2.55 -10.95 -1.74
CA VAL A 138 -1.21 -11.53 -1.94
C VAL A 138 -0.12 -10.78 -1.15
N GLY A 139 -0.52 -9.85 -0.28
CA GLY A 139 0.39 -9.14 0.62
C GLY A 139 0.87 -7.77 0.13
N ILE A 140 0.42 -7.28 -1.03
CA ILE A 140 0.74 -5.93 -1.49
C ILE A 140 0.01 -4.91 -0.60
N ARG A 141 0.78 -3.97 -0.02
CA ARG A 141 0.24 -2.94 0.89
C ARG A 141 0.50 -1.51 0.43
N TRP A 142 1.20 -1.34 -0.69
CA TRP A 142 1.51 -0.06 -1.29
C TRP A 142 1.43 -0.15 -2.81
N THR A 143 0.64 0.74 -3.43
CA THR A 143 0.59 0.87 -4.89
C THR A 143 1.21 2.17 -5.35
N PHE A 144 1.96 2.14 -6.46
CA PHE A 144 2.46 3.35 -7.14
C PHE A 144 1.42 3.91 -8.11
N SER A 145 0.22 4.17 -7.60
CA SER A 145 -0.94 4.70 -8.30
C SER A 145 -1.76 5.57 -7.33
N PRO A 146 -2.48 6.59 -7.84
CA PRO A 146 -2.70 6.98 -9.23
C PRO A 146 -1.61 7.87 -9.80
N MET A 147 -1.47 7.86 -11.14
CA MET A 147 -0.67 8.81 -11.88
C MET A 147 -1.56 10.00 -12.28
N VAL A 148 -1.25 11.19 -11.74
CA VAL A 148 -2.03 12.42 -11.91
C VAL A 148 -1.29 13.50 -12.70
N ASP A 149 -0.28 13.10 -13.46
CA ASP A 149 0.44 14.00 -14.35
C ASP A 149 -0.48 14.49 -15.47
N ILE A 150 -0.49 15.80 -15.70
CA ILE A 150 -1.31 16.41 -16.74
C ILE A 150 -0.62 16.19 -18.08
N ALA A 151 -1.25 15.42 -18.96
CA ALA A 151 -0.73 15.07 -20.27
C ALA A 151 -0.92 16.25 -21.26
N ARG A 152 0.12 17.06 -21.45
CA ARG A 152 0.06 18.25 -22.33
C ARG A 152 0.30 17.92 -23.81
N ALA A 153 1.02 16.85 -24.11
CA ALA A 153 1.32 16.42 -25.46
C ALA A 153 0.95 14.96 -25.68
N ALA A 154 0.19 14.68 -26.74
CA ALA A 154 -0.22 13.32 -27.11
C ALA A 154 0.97 12.39 -27.45
N ARG A 155 2.14 12.96 -27.71
CA ARG A 155 3.39 12.22 -27.96
C ARG A 155 4.10 11.74 -26.72
N TRP A 156 3.67 12.20 -25.54
CA TRP A 156 4.26 11.75 -24.29
C TRP A 156 4.01 10.25 -24.09
N GLY A 157 5.08 9.47 -23.93
CA GLY A 157 5.01 8.00 -23.91
C GLY A 157 4.18 7.40 -22.77
N ARG A 158 3.91 8.15 -21.70
CA ARG A 158 3.12 7.71 -20.54
C ARG A 158 1.69 8.27 -20.48
N ILE A 159 1.20 8.85 -21.56
CA ILE A 159 -0.15 9.43 -21.63
C ILE A 159 -1.24 8.39 -21.25
N ALA A 160 -1.02 7.13 -21.56
CA ALA A 160 -1.96 6.03 -21.28
C ALA A 160 -2.17 5.75 -19.79
N GLU A 161 -1.19 6.13 -18.94
CA GLU A 161 -1.21 5.86 -17.50
C GLU A 161 -1.94 6.92 -16.68
N GLY A 162 -2.23 8.10 -17.26
CA GLY A 162 -2.90 9.22 -16.60
C GLY A 162 -4.32 9.44 -17.11
N TYR A 163 -4.99 10.43 -16.52
CA TYR A 163 -6.40 10.74 -16.80
C TYR A 163 -6.59 11.83 -17.86
N GLY A 164 -5.53 12.21 -18.59
CA GLY A 164 -5.60 13.14 -19.72
C GLY A 164 -5.05 14.53 -19.42
N GLU A 165 -5.54 15.54 -20.20
CA GLU A 165 -5.00 16.89 -20.20
C GLU A 165 -5.74 17.86 -19.25
N ASP A 166 -6.95 17.51 -18.81
CA ASP A 166 -7.76 18.38 -17.96
C ASP A 166 -7.39 18.19 -16.47
N PRO A 167 -6.94 19.27 -15.77
CA PRO A 167 -6.53 19.16 -14.38
C PRO A 167 -7.71 18.90 -13.42
N VAL A 168 -8.92 19.37 -13.76
CA VAL A 168 -10.11 19.19 -12.90
C VAL A 168 -10.56 17.73 -12.95
N LEU A 169 -10.65 17.17 -14.15
CA LEU A 169 -10.98 15.75 -14.32
C LEU A 169 -9.91 14.86 -13.70
N THR A 170 -8.63 15.13 -13.95
CA THR A 170 -7.51 14.37 -13.38
C THR A 170 -7.55 14.40 -11.85
N ALA A 171 -7.81 15.54 -11.23
CA ALA A 171 -7.94 15.65 -9.79
C ALA A 171 -9.13 14.82 -9.26
N ALA A 172 -10.30 14.88 -9.91
CA ALA A 172 -11.47 14.11 -9.50
C ALA A 172 -11.22 12.60 -9.59
N MET A 173 -10.62 12.12 -10.69
CA MET A 173 -10.27 10.72 -10.90
C MET A 173 -9.18 10.25 -9.93
N GLY A 174 -8.17 11.09 -9.70
CA GLY A 174 -7.10 10.81 -8.73
C GLY A 174 -7.61 10.64 -7.30
N VAL A 175 -8.50 11.53 -6.85
CA VAL A 175 -9.16 11.41 -5.53
C VAL A 175 -9.98 10.12 -5.44
N ALA A 176 -10.73 9.78 -6.48
CA ALA A 176 -11.51 8.56 -6.53
C ALA A 176 -10.62 7.30 -6.44
N ALA A 177 -9.52 7.28 -7.19
CA ALA A 177 -8.57 6.17 -7.14
C ALA A 177 -7.95 6.01 -5.73
N VAL A 178 -7.52 7.11 -5.09
CA VAL A 178 -6.99 7.09 -3.71
C VAL A 178 -8.01 6.52 -2.74
N LYS A 179 -9.26 6.99 -2.80
CA LYS A 179 -10.35 6.48 -1.96
C LYS A 179 -10.59 4.98 -2.19
N GLY A 180 -10.58 4.55 -3.43
CA GLY A 180 -10.73 3.14 -3.78
C GLY A 180 -9.62 2.27 -3.20
N TYR A 181 -8.34 2.66 -3.36
CA TYR A 181 -7.21 1.90 -2.82
C TYR A 181 -7.15 1.91 -1.30
N GLN A 182 -7.37 3.05 -0.66
CA GLN A 182 -7.17 3.23 0.78
C GLN A 182 -8.41 2.90 1.62
N GLY A 183 -9.60 2.97 1.01
CA GLY A 183 -10.85 2.87 1.77
C GLY A 183 -10.91 3.94 2.87
N ASP A 184 -11.70 3.67 3.90
CA ASP A 184 -11.85 4.56 5.06
C ASP A 184 -10.80 4.31 6.15
N ASP A 185 -10.10 3.18 6.11
CA ASP A 185 -9.17 2.74 7.15
C ASP A 185 -8.09 1.82 6.57
N LEU A 186 -6.85 2.32 6.51
CA LEU A 186 -5.68 1.58 6.01
C LEU A 186 -5.27 0.39 6.89
N SER A 187 -5.79 0.28 8.11
CA SER A 187 -5.54 -0.88 8.98
C SER A 187 -6.29 -2.13 8.52
N ARG A 188 -7.28 -1.98 7.64
CA ARG A 188 -8.04 -3.10 7.11
C ARG A 188 -7.20 -3.98 6.18
N PRO A 189 -7.43 -5.30 6.16
CA PRO A 189 -6.61 -6.23 5.38
C PRO A 189 -6.76 -6.06 3.86
N ASN A 190 -7.86 -5.48 3.39
CA ASN A 190 -8.20 -5.32 1.98
C ASN A 190 -7.95 -3.91 1.43
N THR A 191 -7.00 -3.19 1.98
CA THR A 191 -6.63 -1.83 1.58
C THR A 191 -5.14 -1.73 1.27
N MET A 192 -4.76 -0.70 0.51
CA MET A 192 -3.37 -0.39 0.16
C MET A 192 -3.13 1.11 0.27
N ALA A 193 -1.93 1.51 0.70
CA ALA A 193 -1.50 2.90 0.60
C ALA A 193 -1.36 3.29 -0.88
N ALA A 194 -2.00 4.39 -1.28
CA ALA A 194 -1.87 4.97 -2.61
C ALA A 194 -0.64 5.89 -2.69
N CYS A 195 -0.10 6.07 -3.89
CA CYS A 195 0.98 7.00 -4.19
C CYS A 195 0.57 7.91 -5.34
N VAL A 196 0.17 9.11 -5.01
CA VAL A 196 -0.13 10.15 -6.02
C VAL A 196 1.18 10.58 -6.66
N LYS A 197 1.35 10.31 -7.96
CA LYS A 197 2.63 10.53 -8.66
C LYS A 197 2.44 11.27 -9.97
N HIS A 198 3.47 11.93 -10.51
CA HIS A 198 4.79 12.14 -9.94
C HIS A 198 4.93 13.59 -9.48
N PHE A 199 5.66 13.84 -8.44
CA PHE A 199 5.96 15.20 -8.01
C PHE A 199 7.25 15.69 -8.70
N ALA A 200 7.20 16.73 -9.56
CA ALA A 200 6.03 17.36 -10.18
C ALA A 200 6.34 17.65 -11.65
N ALA A 201 5.31 18.02 -12.44
CA ALA A 201 5.43 18.46 -13.85
C ALA A 201 5.97 17.40 -14.82
N TYR A 202 5.88 16.11 -14.51
CA TYR A 202 6.38 15.05 -15.38
C TYR A 202 5.63 14.95 -16.71
N GLY A 203 4.33 15.28 -16.73
CA GLY A 203 3.52 15.38 -17.95
C GLY A 203 3.82 16.61 -18.83
N ALA A 204 4.77 17.46 -18.43
CA ALA A 204 5.19 18.62 -19.23
C ALA A 204 6.26 18.28 -20.29
N SER A 205 6.78 17.04 -20.32
CA SER A 205 7.71 16.57 -21.35
C SER A 205 7.05 16.57 -22.72
N GLU A 206 7.74 17.05 -23.75
CA GLU A 206 7.21 17.09 -25.14
C GLU A 206 7.47 15.78 -25.91
N SER A 207 8.37 14.94 -25.45
CA SER A 207 8.79 13.72 -26.18
C SER A 207 9.15 12.52 -25.30
N GLY A 208 8.73 12.51 -24.09
CA GLY A 208 8.95 11.39 -23.16
C GLY A 208 10.11 11.52 -22.23
#